data_bd1ed89f1400aaec674fe80440e03128
#
_entry.id   bd1ed89f1400aaec674fe80440e03128
#
_cell.length_a   1.000
_cell.length_b   1.000
_cell.length_c   1.000
_cell.angle_alpha   90.00
_cell.angle_beta   90.00
_cell.angle_gamma   90.00
#
_symmetry.space_group_name_H-M   'P 1'
#
loop_
_entity.id
_entity.type
_entity.pdbx_description
1 polymer ?
#
loop_
_entity_poly.entity_id
_entity_poly.type
_entity_poly.pdbx_seq_one_letter_code
_entity_poly.pdbx_strand_id
1 'polypeptide(L)'
;MNRFNTILAKVFCLLNFLLVFPFPGFPQTQRPNIIFILTDDQRWDALGFAGNPIIKTPEMDDLARSGTYFKNAFSTTPICAASRASILSGLYERTHGYTFQKPKLQQAYAELIFPKILKDNGYHIGFFGKLGVIMDKPEQYFDHSDFYDRGAEPDRRGYFYKTIGKDTVHLTRYSGFQAQEFIKNAPRNKPFCLSVFFSAPHAQDPAKDQFFWQEKSNKRYENIVFPEPILSDDKYFNQLPAEVKNGFNRTRWKWRFDTSDKYQKSIQGYYRMITEIDDEIGMLRKLLKERGLSENTIFIVMGDNGYFTGDRQLADKWLMYDASIRIPLIIYDPRINNPSSIDAMVLNIDISKSILEFAGLQAPKNYQGISLNPFLLKGNKTPLLRKDILIEHLWKLPEIPSSEGIRTARWKYFRYRLIKAPEELYDLQNDPLETVNLAGDARYSKQINMLKKQLKVRSERYSSEKLVPEEPEITNMKF
;
A
#
# COMPACT_ATOMS: atom_id res chain seq x y z
N MET A 1 -30.87 79.92 21.30
CA MET A 1 -30.74 78.47 21.66
C MET A 1 -31.39 77.59 20.60
N ASN A 2 -31.06 77.66 19.30
CA ASN A 2 -31.71 76.82 18.26
C ASN A 2 -30.92 76.69 16.92
N ARG A 3 -29.58 76.73 16.96
CA ARG A 3 -28.77 76.51 15.77
C ARG A 3 -27.66 75.48 15.91
N PHE A 4 -27.48 74.88 17.08
CA PHE A 4 -26.43 73.89 17.34
C PHE A 4 -26.91 72.40 17.16
N ASN A 5 -28.22 72.14 17.23
CA ASN A 5 -28.76 70.79 17.16
C ASN A 5 -29.01 70.26 15.70
N THR A 6 -28.88 71.11 14.67
CA THR A 6 -29.17 70.69 13.30
C THR A 6 -27.89 70.27 12.52
N ILE A 7 -26.73 70.53 13.08
CA ILE A 7 -25.44 70.14 12.46
C ILE A 7 -25.00 68.75 12.94
N LEU A 8 -25.33 68.37 14.18
CA LEU A 8 -25.00 67.04 14.71
C LEU A 8 -25.84 65.92 14.07
N ALA A 9 -27.06 66.19 13.66
CA ALA A 9 -27.96 65.17 13.05
C ALA A 9 -27.59 64.88 11.57
N LYS A 10 -26.91 65.79 10.86
CA LYS A 10 -26.48 65.58 9.48
C LYS A 10 -25.10 64.90 9.37
N VAL A 11 -24.29 64.93 10.42
CA VAL A 11 -23.00 64.23 10.49
C VAL A 11 -23.20 62.76 10.88
N PHE A 12 -24.24 62.44 11.64
CA PHE A 12 -24.53 61.05 12.04
C PHE A 12 -25.20 60.21 10.91
N CYS A 13 -25.82 60.83 9.90
CA CYS A 13 -26.36 60.12 8.73
C CYS A 13 -25.36 59.90 7.60
N LEU A 14 -24.19 60.50 7.62
CA LEU A 14 -23.15 60.34 6.58
C LEU A 14 -22.06 59.32 6.94
N LEU A 15 -22.06 58.79 8.20
CA LEU A 15 -21.09 57.79 8.60
C LEU A 15 -21.58 56.33 8.55
N ASN A 16 -22.82 56.09 8.18
CA ASN A 16 -23.35 54.71 8.03
C ASN A 16 -23.43 54.17 6.61
N PHE A 17 -22.78 54.85 5.64
CA PHE A 17 -22.53 54.30 4.30
C PHE A 17 -21.05 53.90 4.20
N LEU A 18 -20.50 53.25 5.26
CA LEU A 18 -19.28 52.49 5.19
C LEU A 18 -19.57 51.24 4.39
N LEU A 19 -19.37 51.38 3.10
CA LEU A 19 -18.95 50.34 2.16
C LEU A 19 -18.72 48.98 2.83
N VAL A 20 -19.73 48.11 2.79
CA VAL A 20 -19.51 46.67 2.78
C VAL A 20 -18.87 46.35 1.43
N PHE A 21 -17.57 46.65 1.28
CA PHE A 21 -16.77 45.95 0.31
C PHE A 21 -16.83 44.49 0.72
N PRO A 22 -17.32 43.60 -0.13
CA PRO A 22 -17.09 42.19 0.12
C PRO A 22 -15.56 42.07 0.09
N PHE A 23 -14.95 41.83 1.26
CA PHE A 23 -13.60 41.31 1.30
C PHE A 23 -13.61 40.17 0.29
N PRO A 24 -12.73 40.20 -0.75
CA PRO A 24 -12.57 39.01 -1.55
C PRO A 24 -12.19 37.91 -0.55
N GLY A 25 -13.14 37.02 -0.23
CA GLY A 25 -12.86 35.89 0.60
C GLY A 25 -11.60 35.27 0.03
N PHE A 26 -10.55 35.13 0.84
CA PHE A 26 -9.40 34.36 0.44
C PHE A 26 -9.97 33.08 -0.20
N PRO A 27 -9.55 32.72 -1.42
CA PRO A 27 -10.07 31.51 -2.05
C PRO A 27 -9.83 30.38 -1.04
N GLN A 28 -10.91 29.85 -0.51
CA GLN A 28 -10.85 28.70 0.38
C GLN A 28 -10.10 27.65 -0.45
N THR A 29 -8.86 27.36 -0.08
CA THR A 29 -8.01 26.44 -0.84
C THR A 29 -8.84 25.17 -1.05
N GLN A 30 -9.24 24.93 -2.30
CA GLN A 30 -10.12 23.86 -2.64
C GLN A 30 -9.45 22.54 -2.21
N ARG A 31 -10.10 21.78 -1.34
CA ARG A 31 -9.58 20.47 -0.89
C ARG A 31 -9.21 19.62 -2.11
N PRO A 32 -8.06 18.95 -2.12
CA PRO A 32 -7.59 18.20 -3.29
C PRO A 32 -8.44 16.98 -3.59
N ASN A 33 -8.50 16.59 -4.83
CA ASN A 33 -8.83 15.23 -5.18
C ASN A 33 -7.67 14.30 -4.81
N ILE A 34 -7.98 13.05 -4.53
CA ILE A 34 -6.98 12.04 -4.17
C ILE A 34 -7.23 10.79 -5.01
N ILE A 35 -6.20 10.32 -5.69
CA ILE A 35 -6.21 9.02 -6.39
C ILE A 35 -5.20 8.13 -5.69
N PHE A 36 -5.68 7.01 -5.14
CA PHE A 36 -4.86 6.02 -4.48
C PHE A 36 -4.83 4.72 -5.30
N ILE A 37 -3.68 4.44 -5.90
CA ILE A 37 -3.38 3.22 -6.64
C ILE A 37 -2.68 2.26 -5.71
N LEU A 38 -3.27 1.07 -5.51
CA LEU A 38 -2.67 -0.01 -4.74
C LEU A 38 -2.46 -1.22 -5.65
N THR A 39 -1.23 -1.75 -5.66
CA THR A 39 -0.86 -2.95 -6.40
C THR A 39 -0.77 -4.16 -5.47
N ASP A 40 -1.08 -5.36 -5.96
CA ASP A 40 -1.07 -6.62 -5.21
C ASP A 40 0.21 -7.40 -5.52
N ASP A 41 1.09 -7.59 -4.55
CA ASP A 41 2.36 -8.31 -4.70
C ASP A 41 3.43 -7.60 -5.56
N GLN A 42 3.46 -6.28 -5.60
CA GLN A 42 4.52 -5.57 -6.31
C GLN A 42 5.76 -5.39 -5.46
N ARG A 43 6.89 -5.94 -5.89
CA ARG A 43 8.22 -5.68 -5.29
C ARG A 43 8.58 -4.20 -5.37
N TRP A 44 9.27 -3.72 -4.36
CA TRP A 44 9.76 -2.33 -4.31
C TRP A 44 10.73 -1.98 -5.46
N ASP A 45 11.48 -2.97 -5.97
CA ASP A 45 12.45 -2.86 -7.06
C ASP A 45 11.88 -3.21 -8.46
N ALA A 46 10.60 -3.56 -8.55
CA ALA A 46 9.88 -3.70 -9.81
C ALA A 46 9.32 -2.35 -10.29
N LEU A 47 10.20 -1.37 -10.43
CA LEU A 47 9.94 0.01 -10.80
C LEU A 47 11.19 0.61 -11.47
N GLY A 48 11.05 1.28 -12.62
CA GLY A 48 12.19 1.90 -13.34
C GLY A 48 12.91 2.93 -12.48
N PHE A 49 12.18 3.80 -11.78
CA PHE A 49 12.75 4.80 -10.87
C PHE A 49 13.54 4.19 -9.69
N ALA A 50 13.21 2.98 -9.28
CA ALA A 50 13.97 2.25 -8.26
C ALA A 50 15.28 1.64 -8.78
N GLY A 51 15.61 1.84 -10.05
CA GLY A 51 16.84 1.36 -10.69
C GLY A 51 16.69 0.05 -11.47
N ASN A 52 15.47 -0.46 -11.69
CA ASN A 52 15.26 -1.64 -12.51
C ASN A 52 15.50 -1.31 -13.99
N PRO A 53 16.50 -1.92 -14.66
CA PRO A 53 16.86 -1.54 -16.02
C PRO A 53 15.91 -2.11 -17.10
N ILE A 54 15.08 -3.07 -16.75
CA ILE A 54 14.27 -3.84 -17.71
C ILE A 54 12.82 -3.37 -17.73
N ILE A 55 12.20 -3.23 -16.55
CA ILE A 55 10.78 -2.90 -16.46
C ILE A 55 10.49 -1.50 -17.01
N LYS A 56 9.33 -1.33 -17.62
CA LYS A 56 8.87 -0.06 -18.19
C LYS A 56 7.67 0.46 -17.42
N THR A 57 7.93 1.49 -16.59
CA THR A 57 6.93 2.16 -15.75
C THR A 57 7.03 3.68 -15.88
N PRO A 58 6.92 4.24 -17.13
CA PRO A 58 7.19 5.66 -17.36
C PRO A 58 6.29 6.61 -16.56
N GLU A 59 5.04 6.25 -16.30
CA GLU A 59 4.09 7.09 -15.56
C GLU A 59 4.39 7.08 -14.05
N MET A 60 4.66 5.90 -13.47
CA MET A 60 5.10 5.79 -12.08
C MET A 60 6.45 6.47 -11.88
N ASP A 61 7.38 6.33 -12.84
CA ASP A 61 8.70 6.95 -12.79
C ASP A 61 8.61 8.49 -12.85
N ASP A 62 7.68 9.02 -13.63
CA ASP A 62 7.43 10.44 -13.71
C ASP A 62 6.80 11.00 -12.42
N LEU A 63 5.82 10.28 -11.85
CA LEU A 63 5.25 10.62 -10.55
C LEU A 63 6.33 10.60 -9.45
N ALA A 64 7.24 9.63 -9.47
CA ALA A 64 8.35 9.53 -8.52
C ALA A 64 9.37 10.66 -8.70
N ARG A 65 9.66 11.02 -9.95
CA ARG A 65 10.60 12.10 -10.29
C ARG A 65 10.07 13.48 -9.93
N SER A 66 8.76 13.68 -10.10
CA SER A 66 8.10 14.95 -9.85
C SER A 66 7.53 15.10 -8.45
N GLY A 67 7.44 13.99 -7.69
CA GLY A 67 6.89 13.93 -6.34
C GLY A 67 7.88 13.45 -5.29
N THR A 68 7.38 12.68 -4.35
CA THR A 68 8.17 12.09 -3.26
C THR A 68 8.19 10.57 -3.39
N TYR A 69 9.37 10.01 -3.58
CA TYR A 69 9.63 8.57 -3.57
C TYR A 69 10.18 8.13 -2.22
N PHE A 70 9.55 7.13 -1.60
CA PHE A 70 9.99 6.58 -0.31
C PHE A 70 10.79 5.29 -0.53
N LYS A 71 12.11 5.37 -0.41
CA LYS A 71 13.01 4.23 -0.64
C LYS A 71 12.81 3.09 0.36
N ASN A 72 12.40 3.42 1.60
CA ASN A 72 12.27 2.50 2.71
C ASN A 72 10.82 2.48 3.24
N ALA A 73 9.90 2.12 2.34
CA ALA A 73 8.50 1.86 2.70
C ALA A 73 8.29 0.37 2.97
N PHE A 74 7.55 0.03 4.04
CA PHE A 74 7.34 -1.34 4.47
C PHE A 74 5.87 -1.62 4.77
N SER A 75 5.43 -2.83 4.46
CA SER A 75 4.19 -3.41 4.97
C SER A 75 4.40 -3.87 6.41
N THR A 76 3.45 -3.57 7.30
CA THR A 76 3.45 -4.05 8.68
C THR A 76 3.20 -5.55 8.76
N THR A 77 2.45 -6.07 7.79
CA THR A 77 2.13 -7.50 7.64
C THR A 77 2.23 -7.90 6.17
N PRO A 78 3.14 -8.81 5.81
CA PRO A 78 3.33 -9.20 4.41
C PRO A 78 2.29 -10.24 3.96
N ILE A 79 1.02 -9.90 4.00
CA ILE A 79 -0.11 -10.64 3.44
C ILE A 79 -1.21 -9.67 3.00
N CYS A 80 -1.67 -9.80 1.77
CA CYS A 80 -2.57 -8.83 1.13
C CYS A 80 -3.79 -8.47 1.99
N ALA A 81 -4.47 -9.45 2.56
CA ALA A 81 -5.70 -9.23 3.34
C ALA A 81 -5.46 -8.38 4.61
N ALA A 82 -4.51 -8.79 5.47
CA ALA A 82 -4.18 -8.06 6.69
C ALA A 82 -3.53 -6.70 6.38
N SER A 83 -2.64 -6.63 5.38
CA SER A 83 -2.04 -5.37 4.94
C SER A 83 -3.11 -4.37 4.47
N ARG A 84 -4.10 -4.82 3.68
CA ARG A 84 -5.19 -3.95 3.20
C ARG A 84 -6.08 -3.47 4.34
N ALA A 85 -6.39 -4.33 5.33
CA ALA A 85 -7.08 -3.91 6.55
C ALA A 85 -6.28 -2.84 7.32
N SER A 86 -4.97 -3.06 7.44
CA SER A 86 -4.04 -2.10 8.05
C SER A 86 -3.97 -0.77 7.28
N ILE A 87 -3.88 -0.82 5.94
CA ILE A 87 -3.90 0.35 5.07
C ILE A 87 -5.20 1.14 5.23
N LEU A 88 -6.34 0.48 5.24
CA LEU A 88 -7.63 1.17 5.34
C LEU A 88 -7.87 1.81 6.70
N SER A 89 -7.47 1.12 7.79
CA SER A 89 -7.76 1.53 9.17
C SER A 89 -6.65 2.32 9.86
N GLY A 90 -5.43 2.36 9.30
CA GLY A 90 -4.26 2.97 9.94
C GLY A 90 -3.74 2.23 11.18
N LEU A 91 -4.07 0.94 11.33
CA LEU A 91 -3.80 0.11 12.51
C LEU A 91 -2.94 -1.12 12.16
N TYR A 92 -2.20 -1.63 13.14
CA TYR A 92 -1.48 -2.90 13.02
C TYR A 92 -2.43 -4.11 13.03
N GLU A 93 -2.00 -5.23 12.41
CA GLU A 93 -2.74 -6.49 12.39
C GLU A 93 -3.16 -6.93 13.80
N ARG A 94 -2.24 -6.90 14.77
CA ARG A 94 -2.55 -7.29 16.15
C ARG A 94 -3.56 -6.39 16.86
N THR A 95 -3.77 -5.17 16.38
CA THR A 95 -4.77 -4.25 16.93
C THR A 95 -6.13 -4.54 16.35
N HIS A 96 -6.26 -4.61 15.00
CA HIS A 96 -7.57 -4.86 14.38
C HIS A 96 -7.95 -6.34 14.32
N GLY A 97 -7.02 -7.28 14.56
CA GLY A 97 -7.28 -8.70 14.67
C GLY A 97 -7.66 -9.42 13.35
N TYR A 98 -7.72 -8.71 12.24
CA TYR A 98 -8.04 -9.28 10.93
C TYR A 98 -6.77 -9.81 10.27
N THR A 99 -6.66 -11.12 10.08
CA THR A 99 -5.47 -11.77 9.51
C THR A 99 -5.68 -12.13 8.03
N PHE A 100 -6.43 -13.19 7.75
CA PHE A 100 -6.73 -13.61 6.38
C PHE A 100 -8.16 -14.17 6.32
N GLN A 101 -9.09 -13.37 5.74
CA GLN A 101 -10.50 -13.70 5.53
C GLN A 101 -11.35 -13.94 6.79
N LYS A 102 -10.76 -14.34 7.91
CA LYS A 102 -11.46 -14.58 9.18
C LYS A 102 -10.57 -14.21 10.38
N PRO A 103 -11.15 -13.70 11.48
CA PRO A 103 -12.54 -13.26 11.54
C PRO A 103 -12.79 -12.11 10.54
N LYS A 104 -14.03 -11.72 10.26
CA LYS A 104 -14.32 -10.47 9.51
C LYS A 104 -13.71 -9.28 10.24
N LEU A 105 -13.34 -8.22 9.51
CA LEU A 105 -12.98 -6.95 10.14
C LEU A 105 -14.18 -6.45 10.94
N GLN A 106 -14.01 -6.34 12.26
CA GLN A 106 -15.10 -5.96 13.17
C GLN A 106 -15.55 -4.52 12.89
N GLN A 107 -16.84 -4.25 13.11
CA GLN A 107 -17.48 -2.97 12.81
C GLN A 107 -16.74 -1.77 13.43
N ALA A 108 -16.25 -1.91 14.65
CA ALA A 108 -15.51 -0.85 15.33
C ALA A 108 -14.27 -0.37 14.55
N TYR A 109 -13.63 -1.26 13.81
CA TYR A 109 -12.49 -0.92 12.95
C TYR A 109 -12.92 -0.50 11.54
N ALA A 110 -14.01 -1.07 11.02
CA ALA A 110 -14.59 -0.66 9.74
C ALA A 110 -15.07 0.80 9.76
N GLU A 111 -15.53 1.31 10.91
CA GLU A 111 -15.89 2.72 11.11
C GLU A 111 -14.68 3.68 11.08
N LEU A 112 -13.47 3.16 11.21
CA LEU A 112 -12.24 3.95 11.19
C LEU A 112 -11.55 3.99 9.83
N ILE A 113 -12.06 3.29 8.81
CA ILE A 113 -11.40 3.30 7.50
C ILE A 113 -11.44 4.70 6.89
N PHE A 114 -10.30 5.12 6.28
CA PHE A 114 -10.20 6.48 5.74
C PHE A 114 -11.27 6.83 4.69
N PRO A 115 -11.77 5.90 3.83
CA PRO A 115 -12.83 6.23 2.88
C PRO A 115 -14.12 6.68 3.56
N LYS A 116 -14.51 6.00 4.64
CA LYS A 116 -15.68 6.39 5.43
C LYS A 116 -15.52 7.78 6.02
N ILE A 117 -14.39 8.05 6.66
CA ILE A 117 -14.14 9.35 7.29
C ILE A 117 -14.17 10.47 6.23
N LEU A 118 -13.59 10.25 5.05
CA LEU A 118 -13.66 11.19 3.94
C LEU A 118 -15.09 11.41 3.45
N LYS A 119 -15.88 10.33 3.29
CA LYS A 119 -17.29 10.38 2.88
C LYS A 119 -18.11 11.22 3.84
N ASP A 120 -17.98 10.98 5.14
CA ASP A 120 -18.67 11.72 6.20
C ASP A 120 -18.27 13.22 6.22
N ASN A 121 -17.11 13.56 5.65
CA ASN A 121 -16.60 14.92 5.54
C ASN A 121 -16.74 15.52 4.13
N GLY A 122 -17.65 14.98 3.32
CA GLY A 122 -18.09 15.58 2.07
C GLY A 122 -17.23 15.28 0.84
N TYR A 123 -16.34 14.30 0.90
CA TYR A 123 -15.70 13.74 -0.29
C TYR A 123 -16.67 12.82 -1.04
N HIS A 124 -16.52 12.76 -2.37
CA HIS A 124 -17.13 11.77 -3.23
C HIS A 124 -16.18 10.57 -3.36
N ILE A 125 -16.64 9.37 -2.94
CA ILE A 125 -15.75 8.21 -2.75
C ILE A 125 -15.99 7.15 -3.82
N GLY A 126 -14.92 6.81 -4.57
CA GLY A 126 -14.89 5.69 -5.51
C GLY A 126 -13.93 4.58 -5.06
N PHE A 127 -14.33 3.33 -5.29
CA PHE A 127 -13.46 2.18 -5.07
C PHE A 127 -13.66 1.14 -6.19
N PHE A 128 -12.57 0.77 -6.87
CA PHE A 128 -12.62 -0.26 -7.92
C PHE A 128 -11.46 -1.23 -7.79
N GLY A 129 -11.78 -2.53 -7.79
CA GLY A 129 -10.78 -3.59 -7.75
C GLY A 129 -10.86 -4.52 -6.55
N LYS A 130 -9.73 -5.08 -6.13
CA LYS A 130 -9.66 -6.04 -5.02
C LYS A 130 -9.69 -5.32 -3.68
N LEU A 131 -10.82 -5.42 -2.95
CA LEU A 131 -10.90 -4.94 -1.56
C LEU A 131 -10.01 -5.79 -0.65
N GLY A 132 -10.13 -7.12 -0.73
CA GLY A 132 -9.30 -8.06 0.02
C GLY A 132 -9.56 -8.10 1.53
N VAL A 133 -10.57 -7.37 2.01
CA VAL A 133 -10.97 -7.29 3.42
C VAL A 133 -12.43 -7.65 3.54
N ILE A 134 -12.73 -8.71 4.27
CA ILE A 134 -14.10 -9.11 4.55
C ILE A 134 -14.64 -8.27 5.71
N MET A 135 -15.69 -7.51 5.45
CA MET A 135 -16.42 -6.71 6.43
C MET A 135 -17.91 -6.70 6.08
N ASP A 136 -18.76 -6.30 7.01
CA ASP A 136 -20.18 -6.24 6.76
C ASP A 136 -20.54 -5.02 5.89
N LYS A 137 -21.30 -5.26 4.81
CA LYS A 137 -21.82 -4.25 3.88
C LYS A 137 -20.76 -3.22 3.44
N PRO A 138 -19.63 -3.66 2.85
CA PRO A 138 -18.52 -2.75 2.48
C PRO A 138 -18.97 -1.64 1.53
N GLU A 139 -20.00 -1.85 0.69
CA GLU A 139 -20.53 -0.87 -0.26
C GLU A 139 -21.03 0.42 0.41
N GLN A 140 -21.46 0.37 1.67
CA GLN A 140 -21.95 1.55 2.39
C GLN A 140 -20.88 2.65 2.57
N TYR A 141 -19.61 2.29 2.53
CA TYR A 141 -18.49 3.21 2.75
C TYR A 141 -18.08 3.99 1.51
N PHE A 142 -18.66 3.67 0.36
CA PHE A 142 -18.34 4.28 -0.93
C PHE A 142 -19.60 4.86 -1.59
N ASP A 143 -19.43 5.84 -2.48
CA ASP A 143 -20.54 6.33 -3.32
C ASP A 143 -20.65 5.48 -4.59
N HIS A 144 -19.50 5.03 -5.11
CA HIS A 144 -19.43 4.08 -6.22
C HIS A 144 -18.36 3.03 -5.92
N SER A 145 -18.72 1.75 -6.05
CA SER A 145 -17.76 0.66 -5.83
C SER A 145 -18.07 -0.56 -6.70
N ASP A 146 -17.00 -1.26 -7.07
CA ASP A 146 -17.08 -2.61 -7.64
C ASP A 146 -15.89 -3.42 -7.12
N PHE A 147 -16.18 -4.50 -6.38
CA PHE A 147 -15.19 -5.30 -5.68
C PHE A 147 -14.91 -6.59 -6.44
N TYR A 148 -13.64 -6.88 -6.69
CA TYR A 148 -13.19 -8.06 -7.40
C TYR A 148 -12.39 -8.96 -6.47
N ASP A 149 -13.10 -9.77 -5.69
CA ASP A 149 -12.47 -10.83 -4.92
C ASP A 149 -12.54 -12.17 -5.66
N ARG A 150 -11.49 -12.95 -5.52
CA ARG A 150 -11.40 -14.27 -6.16
C ARG A 150 -12.45 -15.18 -5.57
N GLY A 151 -13.44 -15.56 -6.38
CA GLY A 151 -14.39 -16.60 -6.01
C GLY A 151 -13.73 -17.99 -5.97
N ALA A 152 -14.48 -18.97 -5.49
CA ALA A 152 -14.08 -20.39 -5.47
C ALA A 152 -14.13 -21.08 -6.85
N GLU A 153 -14.38 -20.35 -7.92
CA GLU A 153 -14.52 -20.87 -9.28
C GLU A 153 -13.24 -21.58 -9.76
N PRO A 154 -13.32 -22.83 -10.22
CA PRO A 154 -12.15 -23.59 -10.71
C PRO A 154 -11.50 -22.95 -11.93
N ASP A 155 -12.30 -22.42 -12.85
CA ASP A 155 -11.83 -21.61 -14.00
C ASP A 155 -12.01 -20.13 -13.70
N ARG A 156 -10.94 -19.50 -13.23
CA ARG A 156 -10.95 -18.09 -12.85
C ARG A 156 -10.77 -17.13 -14.04
N ARG A 157 -10.94 -17.57 -15.28
CA ARG A 157 -10.86 -16.68 -16.45
C ARG A 157 -11.87 -15.55 -16.36
N GLY A 158 -13.09 -15.82 -15.90
CA GLY A 158 -14.11 -14.78 -15.65
C GLY A 158 -13.73 -13.75 -14.58
N TYR A 159 -12.78 -14.07 -13.69
CA TYR A 159 -12.21 -13.10 -12.75
C TYR A 159 -11.23 -12.16 -13.46
N PHE A 160 -10.30 -12.70 -14.29
CA PHE A 160 -9.27 -11.91 -14.94
C PHE A 160 -9.74 -11.16 -16.17
N TYR A 161 -10.81 -11.61 -16.84
CA TYR A 161 -11.32 -11.01 -18.07
C TYR A 161 -12.76 -10.55 -17.92
N LYS A 162 -12.99 -9.29 -18.27
CA LYS A 162 -14.28 -8.58 -18.20
C LYS A 162 -14.63 -8.01 -19.56
N THR A 163 -15.85 -7.50 -19.73
CA THR A 163 -16.33 -6.92 -20.99
C THR A 163 -16.48 -5.41 -20.86
N ILE A 164 -15.93 -4.66 -21.82
CA ILE A 164 -16.19 -3.23 -22.01
C ILE A 164 -16.80 -3.07 -23.42
N GLY A 165 -18.08 -2.74 -23.49
CA GLY A 165 -18.79 -2.74 -24.78
C GLY A 165 -18.80 -4.13 -25.40
N LYS A 166 -18.08 -4.33 -26.53
CA LYS A 166 -17.93 -5.62 -27.22
C LYS A 166 -16.58 -6.28 -26.95
N ASP A 167 -15.68 -5.59 -26.27
CA ASP A 167 -14.28 -6.03 -26.11
C ASP A 167 -14.10 -6.79 -24.80
N THR A 168 -13.43 -7.93 -24.87
CA THR A 168 -12.94 -8.65 -23.69
C THR A 168 -11.61 -8.05 -23.27
N VAL A 169 -11.52 -7.57 -22.04
CA VAL A 169 -10.34 -6.91 -21.49
C VAL A 169 -9.88 -7.56 -20.19
N HIS A 170 -8.59 -7.45 -19.90
CA HIS A 170 -8.07 -7.90 -18.61
C HIS A 170 -8.60 -7.02 -17.46
N LEU A 171 -8.70 -7.59 -16.27
CA LEU A 171 -9.22 -6.93 -15.06
C LEU A 171 -8.51 -5.60 -14.74
N THR A 172 -7.19 -5.49 -15.00
CA THR A 172 -6.45 -4.24 -14.85
C THR A 172 -7.06 -3.12 -15.71
N ARG A 173 -7.32 -3.40 -17.00
CA ARG A 173 -7.97 -2.44 -17.90
C ARG A 173 -9.40 -2.12 -17.47
N TYR A 174 -10.14 -3.12 -16.99
CA TYR A 174 -11.51 -2.94 -16.54
C TYR A 174 -11.58 -2.03 -15.30
N SER A 175 -10.72 -2.25 -14.30
CA SER A 175 -10.63 -1.37 -13.12
C SER A 175 -10.24 0.05 -13.50
N GLY A 176 -9.28 0.22 -14.44
CA GLY A 176 -8.91 1.54 -14.96
C GLY A 176 -10.04 2.22 -15.73
N PHE A 177 -10.84 1.46 -16.51
CA PHE A 177 -12.03 1.98 -17.18
C PHE A 177 -13.06 2.50 -16.18
N GLN A 178 -13.37 1.75 -15.14
CA GLN A 178 -14.31 2.18 -14.10
C GLN A 178 -13.82 3.42 -13.35
N ALA A 179 -12.51 3.49 -13.08
CA ALA A 179 -11.89 4.67 -12.50
C ALA A 179 -12.04 5.91 -13.40
N GLN A 180 -11.88 5.75 -14.71
CA GLN A 180 -12.12 6.83 -15.67
C GLN A 180 -13.59 7.26 -15.71
N GLU A 181 -14.53 6.32 -15.72
CA GLU A 181 -15.96 6.63 -15.66
C GLU A 181 -16.33 7.35 -14.36
N PHE A 182 -15.79 6.94 -13.24
CA PHE A 182 -15.95 7.65 -11.97
C PHE A 182 -15.47 9.10 -12.06
N ILE A 183 -14.27 9.35 -12.58
CA ILE A 183 -13.72 10.71 -12.73
C ILE A 183 -14.60 11.52 -13.68
N LYS A 184 -15.06 10.96 -14.81
CA LYS A 184 -15.95 11.65 -15.77
C LYS A 184 -17.24 12.10 -15.14
N ASN A 185 -17.81 11.32 -14.22
CA ASN A 185 -19.11 11.55 -13.61
C ASN A 185 -19.01 12.19 -12.21
N ALA A 186 -17.81 12.41 -11.68
CA ALA A 186 -17.62 13.03 -10.38
C ALA A 186 -18.23 14.43 -10.31
N PRO A 187 -18.95 14.77 -9.22
CA PRO A 187 -19.54 16.11 -9.01
C PRO A 187 -18.46 17.20 -9.02
N ARG A 188 -18.66 18.26 -9.78
CA ARG A 188 -17.68 19.36 -9.89
C ARG A 188 -17.54 20.20 -8.62
N ASN A 189 -18.53 20.18 -7.75
CA ASN A 189 -18.58 20.97 -6.52
C ASN A 189 -18.10 20.22 -5.28
N LYS A 190 -17.60 18.99 -5.44
CA LYS A 190 -17.06 18.17 -4.33
C LYS A 190 -15.71 17.62 -4.72
N PRO A 191 -14.74 17.56 -3.79
CA PRO A 191 -13.53 16.79 -4.00
C PRO A 191 -13.85 15.30 -4.00
N PHE A 192 -13.06 14.51 -4.70
CA PHE A 192 -13.20 13.04 -4.68
C PHE A 192 -11.95 12.35 -4.11
N CYS A 193 -12.18 11.16 -3.55
CA CYS A 193 -11.13 10.20 -3.27
C CYS A 193 -11.44 8.91 -4.02
N LEU A 194 -10.57 8.53 -4.93
CA LEU A 194 -10.70 7.34 -5.77
C LEU A 194 -9.60 6.34 -5.40
N SER A 195 -10.01 5.18 -4.91
CA SER A 195 -9.13 4.05 -4.66
C SER A 195 -9.24 3.05 -5.82
N VAL A 196 -8.11 2.79 -6.51
CA VAL A 196 -8.03 1.75 -7.54
C VAL A 196 -7.05 0.68 -7.05
N PHE A 197 -7.60 -0.41 -6.54
CA PHE A 197 -6.82 -1.49 -5.93
C PHE A 197 -6.70 -2.64 -6.91
N PHE A 198 -5.64 -2.62 -7.72
CA PHE A 198 -5.42 -3.66 -8.71
C PHE A 198 -5.16 -5.03 -8.08
N SER A 199 -5.68 -6.09 -8.71
CA SER A 199 -5.27 -7.47 -8.42
C SER A 199 -3.90 -7.82 -9.00
N ALA A 200 -3.46 -7.09 -10.02
CA ALA A 200 -2.15 -7.23 -10.62
C ALA A 200 -1.06 -6.64 -9.69
N PRO A 201 0.15 -7.21 -9.70
CA PRO A 201 0.62 -8.35 -10.48
C PRO A 201 0.50 -9.73 -9.78
N HIS A 202 -0.47 -9.94 -8.89
CA HIS A 202 -0.63 -11.19 -8.13
C HIS A 202 -0.79 -12.40 -9.06
N ALA A 203 -0.04 -13.46 -8.77
CA ALA A 203 -0.10 -14.72 -9.50
C ALA A 203 -1.37 -15.52 -9.18
N GLN A 204 -1.78 -16.43 -10.06
CA GLN A 204 -2.92 -17.33 -9.90
C GLN A 204 -2.48 -18.75 -9.56
N ASP A 205 -2.72 -19.20 -8.35
CA ASP A 205 -2.44 -20.55 -7.87
C ASP A 205 -3.65 -21.47 -8.14
N PRO A 206 -3.45 -22.69 -8.51
CA PRO A 206 -2.35 -23.40 -9.15
C PRO A 206 -2.49 -23.43 -10.69
N ALA A 207 -2.87 -22.33 -11.32
CA ALA A 207 -3.07 -22.27 -12.76
C ALA A 207 -1.80 -22.67 -13.53
N LYS A 208 -1.97 -23.28 -14.71
CA LYS A 208 -0.86 -23.61 -15.60
C LYS A 208 -0.07 -22.36 -16.00
N ASP A 209 -0.80 -21.28 -16.32
CA ASP A 209 -0.25 -19.95 -16.54
C ASP A 209 -0.47 -19.14 -15.26
N GLN A 210 0.61 -18.83 -14.56
CA GLN A 210 0.57 -18.21 -13.25
C GLN A 210 0.22 -16.71 -13.29
N PHE A 211 0.51 -16.04 -14.40
CA PHE A 211 0.28 -14.62 -14.60
C PHE A 211 -0.60 -14.40 -15.81
N PHE A 212 -1.56 -13.47 -15.71
CA PHE A 212 -2.54 -13.15 -16.73
C PHE A 212 -2.46 -11.67 -17.07
N TRP A 213 -2.29 -11.34 -18.35
CA TRP A 213 -2.15 -9.98 -18.86
C TRP A 213 -3.03 -9.73 -20.09
N GLN A 214 -3.08 -8.49 -20.56
CA GLN A 214 -3.80 -8.12 -21.77
C GLN A 214 -3.05 -8.61 -23.02
N GLU A 215 -3.77 -9.09 -24.02
CA GLU A 215 -3.21 -9.57 -25.27
C GLU A 215 -2.29 -8.54 -25.96
N LYS A 216 -2.66 -7.25 -25.90
CA LYS A 216 -1.84 -6.15 -26.43
C LYS A 216 -0.42 -6.10 -25.84
N SER A 217 -0.22 -6.68 -24.67
CA SER A 217 1.08 -6.72 -23.98
C SER A 217 1.96 -7.92 -24.37
N ASN A 218 1.51 -8.81 -25.26
CA ASN A 218 2.26 -10.01 -25.63
C ASN A 218 3.67 -9.69 -26.18
N LYS A 219 3.81 -8.58 -26.91
CA LYS A 219 5.10 -8.13 -27.46
C LYS A 219 6.03 -7.48 -26.45
N ARG A 220 5.52 -7.10 -25.27
CA ARG A 220 6.34 -6.50 -24.21
C ARG A 220 7.26 -7.56 -23.64
N TYR A 221 8.54 -7.23 -23.56
CA TYR A 221 9.60 -8.11 -23.02
C TYR A 221 9.78 -9.44 -23.76
N GLU A 222 9.24 -9.62 -24.99
CA GLU A 222 9.26 -10.88 -25.74
C GLU A 222 10.69 -11.40 -25.99
N ASN A 223 11.63 -10.50 -26.28
CA ASN A 223 13.03 -10.82 -26.58
C ASN A 223 13.99 -10.52 -25.42
N ILE A 224 13.46 -10.38 -24.20
CA ILE A 224 14.28 -10.10 -23.01
C ILE A 224 14.59 -11.40 -22.28
N VAL A 225 15.87 -11.65 -22.05
CA VAL A 225 16.33 -12.67 -21.11
C VAL A 225 16.51 -11.98 -19.76
N PHE A 226 15.70 -12.38 -18.78
CA PHE A 226 15.78 -11.85 -17.44
C PHE A 226 16.96 -12.47 -16.69
N PRO A 227 17.72 -11.68 -15.89
CA PRO A 227 18.81 -12.23 -15.09
C PRO A 227 18.26 -13.21 -14.04
N GLU A 228 19.09 -14.17 -13.66
CA GLU A 228 18.75 -15.10 -12.57
C GLU A 228 18.35 -14.35 -11.30
N PRO A 229 17.45 -14.92 -10.47
CA PRO A 229 17.04 -14.27 -9.22
C PRO A 229 18.22 -14.03 -8.31
N ILE A 230 18.23 -12.89 -7.62
CA ILE A 230 19.20 -12.64 -6.57
C ILE A 230 19.05 -13.74 -5.50
N LEU A 231 20.18 -14.29 -5.00
CA LEU A 231 20.18 -15.35 -3.98
C LEU A 231 19.51 -16.67 -4.44
N SER A 232 19.58 -17.01 -5.72
CA SER A 232 19.05 -18.27 -6.27
C SER A 232 19.89 -19.52 -5.93
N ASP A 233 21.15 -19.33 -5.49
CA ASP A 233 22.07 -20.40 -5.13
C ASP A 233 21.52 -21.26 -3.97
N ASP A 234 21.68 -22.58 -4.07
CA ASP A 234 21.23 -23.58 -3.07
C ASP A 234 21.65 -23.26 -1.63
N LYS A 235 22.80 -22.62 -1.44
CA LYS A 235 23.28 -22.26 -0.08
C LYS A 235 22.29 -21.37 0.67
N TYR A 236 21.60 -20.44 -0.03
CA TYR A 236 20.64 -19.54 0.60
C TYR A 236 19.34 -20.26 0.97
N PHE A 237 18.90 -21.22 0.14
CA PHE A 237 17.77 -22.07 0.45
C PHE A 237 18.07 -23.01 1.63
N ASN A 238 19.25 -23.63 1.62
CA ASN A 238 19.65 -24.60 2.64
C ASN A 238 19.75 -24.01 4.07
N GLN A 239 20.01 -22.70 4.19
CA GLN A 239 20.05 -21.98 5.46
C GLN A 239 18.67 -21.74 6.08
N LEU A 240 17.59 -21.86 5.30
CA LEU A 240 16.23 -21.58 5.79
C LEU A 240 15.77 -22.66 6.78
N PRO A 241 14.89 -22.32 7.76
CA PRO A 241 14.24 -23.29 8.62
C PRO A 241 13.48 -24.35 7.84
N ALA A 242 13.37 -25.57 8.41
CA ALA A 242 12.72 -26.70 7.76
C ALA A 242 11.26 -26.39 7.36
N GLU A 243 10.53 -25.68 8.21
CA GLU A 243 9.15 -25.29 7.99
C GLU A 243 9.00 -24.34 6.80
N VAL A 244 9.95 -23.41 6.61
CA VAL A 244 9.98 -22.52 5.44
C VAL A 244 10.34 -23.32 4.18
N LYS A 245 11.34 -24.20 4.26
CA LYS A 245 11.75 -25.04 3.13
C LYS A 245 10.65 -25.96 2.62
N ASN A 246 9.74 -26.39 3.51
CA ASN A 246 8.64 -27.30 3.20
C ASN A 246 7.29 -26.57 3.08
N GLY A 247 7.25 -25.25 3.26
CA GLY A 247 6.04 -24.44 3.27
C GLY A 247 5.56 -24.00 1.88
N PHE A 248 4.50 -23.19 1.88
CA PHE A 248 3.87 -22.71 0.63
C PHE A 248 4.78 -21.85 -0.23
N ASN A 249 5.71 -21.09 0.34
CA ASN A 249 6.69 -20.34 -0.43
C ASN A 249 7.50 -21.24 -1.36
N ARG A 250 7.91 -22.43 -0.87
CA ARG A 250 8.64 -23.40 -1.70
C ARG A 250 7.72 -24.10 -2.70
N THR A 251 6.51 -24.45 -2.32
CA THR A 251 5.51 -25.05 -3.20
C THR A 251 5.22 -24.14 -4.39
N ARG A 252 4.99 -22.84 -4.12
CA ARG A 252 4.72 -21.86 -5.16
C ARG A 252 5.93 -21.54 -6.03
N TRP A 253 7.13 -21.60 -5.46
CA TRP A 253 8.36 -21.50 -6.26
C TRP A 253 8.45 -22.63 -7.29
N LYS A 254 8.09 -23.88 -6.92
CA LYS A 254 8.05 -25.00 -7.86
C LYS A 254 7.02 -24.80 -8.99
N TRP A 255 5.96 -24.05 -8.74
CA TRP A 255 4.99 -23.73 -9.79
C TRP A 255 5.50 -22.67 -10.77
N ARG A 256 6.34 -21.73 -10.33
CA ARG A 256 6.67 -20.48 -11.03
C ARG A 256 8.10 -20.34 -11.48
N PHE A 257 9.07 -20.87 -10.72
CA PHE A 257 10.47 -20.45 -10.81
C PHE A 257 11.50 -21.59 -10.74
N ASP A 258 11.10 -22.86 -10.65
CA ASP A 258 12.00 -24.00 -10.44
C ASP A 258 12.81 -24.42 -11.67
N THR A 259 12.47 -23.91 -12.84
CA THR A 259 13.24 -24.06 -14.08
C THR A 259 13.45 -22.71 -14.74
N SER A 260 14.50 -22.58 -15.56
CA SER A 260 14.77 -21.35 -16.30
C SER A 260 13.58 -20.91 -17.14
N ASP A 261 12.93 -21.83 -17.86
CA ASP A 261 11.77 -21.52 -18.70
C ASP A 261 10.58 -20.97 -17.89
N LYS A 262 10.27 -21.62 -16.76
CA LYS A 262 9.21 -21.13 -15.87
C LYS A 262 9.56 -19.75 -15.30
N TYR A 263 10.81 -19.55 -14.87
CA TYR A 263 11.28 -18.28 -14.35
C TYR A 263 11.14 -17.17 -15.40
N GLN A 264 11.68 -17.37 -16.60
CA GLN A 264 11.61 -16.40 -17.69
C GLN A 264 10.16 -16.03 -18.02
N LYS A 265 9.29 -17.04 -18.18
CA LYS A 265 7.86 -16.82 -18.46
C LYS A 265 7.15 -16.07 -17.33
N SER A 266 7.42 -16.42 -16.08
CA SER A 266 6.77 -15.84 -14.92
C SER A 266 7.19 -14.38 -14.69
N ILE A 267 8.49 -14.06 -14.79
CA ILE A 267 8.98 -12.69 -14.65
C ILE A 267 8.47 -11.82 -15.80
N GLN A 268 8.45 -12.35 -17.02
CA GLN A 268 7.89 -11.63 -18.16
C GLN A 268 6.42 -11.28 -17.93
N GLY A 269 5.62 -12.23 -17.47
CA GLY A 269 4.20 -12.00 -17.13
C GLY A 269 4.02 -10.99 -15.99
N TYR A 270 4.79 -11.13 -14.93
CA TYR A 270 4.81 -10.23 -13.79
C TYR A 270 5.12 -8.78 -14.21
N TYR A 271 6.13 -8.56 -15.05
CA TYR A 271 6.47 -7.22 -15.55
C TYR A 271 5.43 -6.67 -16.53
N ARG A 272 4.81 -7.52 -17.36
CA ARG A 272 3.69 -7.11 -18.23
C ARG A 272 2.54 -6.55 -17.41
N MET A 273 2.15 -7.25 -16.35
CA MET A 273 1.04 -6.83 -15.48
C MET A 273 1.33 -5.49 -14.78
N ILE A 274 2.56 -5.26 -14.32
CA ILE A 274 2.94 -3.97 -13.70
C ILE A 274 2.93 -2.84 -14.75
N THR A 275 3.46 -3.10 -15.96
CA THR A 275 3.43 -2.11 -17.04
C THR A 275 2.01 -1.78 -17.48
N GLU A 276 1.07 -2.74 -17.39
CA GLU A 276 -0.35 -2.46 -17.65
C GLU A 276 -0.99 -1.58 -16.60
N ILE A 277 -0.59 -1.69 -15.34
CA ILE A 277 -1.01 -0.74 -14.29
C ILE A 277 -0.48 0.65 -14.62
N ASP A 278 0.76 0.74 -15.04
CA ASP A 278 1.39 2.01 -15.46
C ASP A 278 0.63 2.66 -16.63
N ASP A 279 0.21 1.86 -17.65
CA ASP A 279 -0.65 2.36 -18.72
C ASP A 279 -1.97 2.97 -18.19
N GLU A 280 -2.61 2.33 -17.22
CA GLU A 280 -3.87 2.85 -16.63
C GLU A 280 -3.64 4.15 -15.85
N ILE A 281 -2.50 4.27 -15.15
CA ILE A 281 -2.11 5.54 -14.49
C ILE A 281 -1.98 6.64 -15.54
N GLY A 282 -1.35 6.37 -16.68
CA GLY A 282 -1.23 7.32 -17.79
C GLY A 282 -2.57 7.77 -18.33
N MET A 283 -3.52 6.83 -18.48
CA MET A 283 -4.88 7.17 -18.93
C MET A 283 -5.64 8.04 -17.93
N LEU A 284 -5.48 7.78 -16.62
CA LEU A 284 -6.09 8.61 -15.57
C LEU A 284 -5.47 10.02 -15.56
N ARG A 285 -4.15 10.15 -15.65
CA ARG A 285 -3.45 11.44 -15.72
C ARG A 285 -3.89 12.26 -16.93
N LYS A 286 -4.01 11.61 -18.10
CA LYS A 286 -4.50 12.26 -19.32
C LYS A 286 -5.93 12.79 -19.12
N LEU A 287 -6.84 11.97 -18.60
CA LEU A 287 -8.23 12.36 -18.33
C LEU A 287 -8.32 13.53 -17.36
N LEU A 288 -7.53 13.53 -16.28
CA LEU A 288 -7.49 14.65 -15.33
C LEU A 288 -7.04 15.95 -16.00
N LYS A 289 -6.04 15.89 -16.90
CA LYS A 289 -5.58 17.04 -17.68
C LYS A 289 -6.70 17.58 -18.59
N GLU A 290 -7.38 16.70 -19.31
CA GLU A 290 -8.52 17.06 -20.18
C GLU A 290 -9.68 17.70 -19.40
N ARG A 291 -9.85 17.33 -18.14
CA ARG A 291 -10.89 17.89 -17.25
C ARG A 291 -10.44 19.10 -16.44
N GLY A 292 -9.18 19.53 -16.55
CA GLY A 292 -8.63 20.64 -15.76
C GLY A 292 -8.49 20.33 -14.26
N LEU A 293 -8.28 19.06 -13.90
CA LEU A 293 -8.21 18.61 -12.51
C LEU A 293 -6.78 18.27 -12.04
N SER A 294 -5.79 18.28 -12.96
CA SER A 294 -4.42 17.84 -12.66
C SER A 294 -3.78 18.64 -11.53
N GLU A 295 -3.96 19.95 -11.51
CA GLU A 295 -3.29 20.86 -10.56
C GLU A 295 -3.81 20.75 -9.12
N ASN A 296 -4.92 20.02 -8.91
CA ASN A 296 -5.51 19.80 -7.59
C ASN A 296 -5.83 18.32 -7.33
N THR A 297 -5.06 17.40 -7.93
CA THR A 297 -5.24 15.95 -7.72
C THR A 297 -3.94 15.31 -7.25
N ILE A 298 -3.94 14.76 -6.05
CA ILE A 298 -2.82 14.01 -5.46
C ILE A 298 -2.86 12.57 -5.99
N PHE A 299 -1.71 12.06 -6.42
CA PHE A 299 -1.51 10.65 -6.72
C PHE A 299 -0.72 9.95 -5.64
N ILE A 300 -1.18 8.78 -5.22
CA ILE A 300 -0.49 7.85 -4.34
C ILE A 300 -0.38 6.53 -5.07
N VAL A 301 0.83 5.99 -5.22
CA VAL A 301 1.08 4.66 -5.79
C VAL A 301 1.82 3.84 -4.75
N MET A 302 1.25 2.70 -4.35
CA MET A 302 1.82 1.85 -3.29
C MET A 302 1.55 0.37 -3.58
N GLY A 303 2.48 -0.52 -3.16
CA GLY A 303 2.23 -1.96 -3.06
C GLY A 303 1.61 -2.33 -1.70
N ASP A 304 0.79 -3.38 -1.64
CA ASP A 304 0.24 -3.86 -0.37
C ASP A 304 1.24 -4.71 0.42
N ASN A 305 2.09 -5.46 -0.25
CA ASN A 305 3.24 -6.19 0.30
C ASN A 305 4.29 -6.40 -0.80
N GLY A 306 5.49 -6.82 -0.41
CA GLY A 306 6.54 -7.26 -1.33
C GLY A 306 6.27 -8.67 -1.85
N TYR A 307 7.25 -9.22 -2.60
CA TYR A 307 7.09 -10.52 -3.26
C TYR A 307 8.44 -11.19 -3.53
N PHE A 308 8.56 -12.50 -3.26
CA PHE A 308 9.72 -13.29 -3.70
C PHE A 308 9.55 -13.70 -5.16
N THR A 309 10.50 -13.35 -5.99
CA THR A 309 10.54 -13.70 -7.41
C THR A 309 11.63 -14.74 -7.70
N GLY A 310 11.76 -15.76 -6.86
CA GLY A 310 12.79 -16.78 -6.97
C GLY A 310 13.96 -16.59 -5.98
N ASP A 311 14.06 -15.45 -5.31
CA ASP A 311 15.05 -15.22 -4.25
C ASP A 311 14.99 -16.33 -3.21
N ARG A 312 16.14 -16.91 -2.81
CA ARG A 312 16.24 -18.04 -1.87
C ARG A 312 15.44 -19.28 -2.30
N GLN A 313 15.17 -19.43 -3.60
CA GLN A 313 14.29 -20.47 -4.17
C GLN A 313 12.89 -20.48 -3.51
N LEU A 314 12.37 -19.28 -3.25
CA LEU A 314 11.03 -19.03 -2.71
C LEU A 314 10.20 -18.20 -3.70
N ALA A 315 8.89 -18.26 -3.54
CA ALA A 315 7.92 -17.40 -4.22
C ALA A 315 6.92 -16.85 -3.21
N ASP A 316 6.17 -15.82 -3.61
CA ASP A 316 5.13 -15.23 -2.79
C ASP A 316 5.66 -14.33 -1.65
N LYS A 317 5.02 -14.28 -0.49
CA LYS A 317 5.21 -13.31 0.60
C LYS A 317 5.26 -14.00 1.97
N TRP A 318 4.71 -13.40 3.01
CA TRP A 318 4.52 -13.84 4.40
C TRP A 318 5.76 -13.80 5.30
N LEU A 319 6.97 -13.98 4.75
CA LEU A 319 8.19 -14.02 5.56
C LEU A 319 8.71 -12.61 5.85
N MET A 320 9.56 -12.49 6.86
CA MET A 320 10.04 -11.19 7.37
C MET A 320 11.23 -10.60 6.58
N TYR A 321 11.65 -11.20 5.46
CA TYR A 321 12.72 -10.66 4.61
C TYR A 321 12.26 -9.43 3.83
N ASP A 322 13.19 -8.50 3.53
CA ASP A 322 12.87 -7.26 2.80
C ASP A 322 12.19 -7.53 1.43
N ALA A 323 12.50 -8.64 0.77
CA ALA A 323 11.79 -9.05 -0.44
C ALA A 323 10.27 -9.14 -0.26
N SER A 324 9.80 -9.57 0.91
CA SER A 324 8.40 -9.76 1.25
C SER A 324 7.74 -8.54 1.90
N ILE A 325 8.50 -7.77 2.69
CA ILE A 325 7.92 -6.67 3.49
C ILE A 325 8.12 -5.29 2.87
N ARG A 326 9.13 -5.09 2.01
CA ARG A 326 9.43 -3.79 1.41
C ARG A 326 8.56 -3.56 0.17
N ILE A 327 7.96 -2.38 0.09
CA ILE A 327 6.96 -2.01 -0.92
C ILE A 327 7.37 -0.74 -1.68
N PRO A 328 6.94 -0.55 -2.93
CA PRO A 328 7.02 0.75 -3.59
C PRO A 328 6.06 1.72 -2.91
N LEU A 329 6.47 2.99 -2.77
CA LEU A 329 5.60 4.08 -2.34
C LEU A 329 6.03 5.38 -3.00
N ILE A 330 5.10 5.98 -3.72
CA ILE A 330 5.22 7.27 -4.40
C ILE A 330 4.05 8.14 -3.99
N ILE A 331 4.30 9.40 -3.66
CA ILE A 331 3.26 10.41 -3.44
C ILE A 331 3.60 11.64 -4.30
N TYR A 332 2.71 11.98 -5.21
CA TYR A 332 2.78 13.19 -6.03
C TYR A 332 1.66 14.15 -5.64
N ASP A 333 2.02 15.31 -5.14
CA ASP A 333 1.09 16.41 -4.87
C ASP A 333 1.49 17.60 -5.76
N PRO A 334 0.70 17.94 -6.78
CA PRO A 334 1.04 19.02 -7.73
C PRO A 334 1.12 20.39 -7.08
N ARG A 335 0.59 20.56 -5.88
CA ARG A 335 0.64 21.81 -5.10
C ARG A 335 1.98 22.01 -4.40
N ILE A 336 2.82 20.96 -4.35
CA ILE A 336 4.13 20.95 -3.66
C ILE A 336 5.22 20.77 -4.71
N ASN A 337 6.02 21.82 -4.93
CA ASN A 337 7.18 21.74 -5.81
C ASN A 337 8.45 21.42 -4.99
N ASN A 338 8.56 20.18 -4.51
CA ASN A 338 9.71 19.70 -3.73
C ASN A 338 9.98 18.21 -4.01
N PRO A 339 10.38 17.86 -5.26
CA PRO A 339 10.70 16.47 -5.59
C PRO A 339 11.79 15.92 -4.68
N SER A 340 11.58 14.74 -4.13
CA SER A 340 12.52 14.15 -3.17
C SER A 340 12.48 12.63 -3.12
N SER A 341 13.63 12.02 -2.79
CA SER A 341 13.74 10.62 -2.43
C SER A 341 14.03 10.49 -0.93
N ILE A 342 13.15 9.82 -0.20
CA ILE A 342 13.16 9.77 1.28
C ILE A 342 13.80 8.47 1.75
N ASP A 343 14.80 8.61 2.64
CA ASP A 343 15.53 7.49 3.25
C ASP A 343 14.91 7.01 4.57
N ALA A 344 14.02 7.79 5.17
CA ALA A 344 13.33 7.41 6.40
C ALA A 344 12.45 6.16 6.23
N MET A 345 12.36 5.33 7.27
CA MET A 345 11.45 4.19 7.29
C MET A 345 10.01 4.65 7.47
N VAL A 346 9.15 4.27 6.53
CA VAL A 346 7.71 4.53 6.56
C VAL A 346 6.93 3.22 6.39
N LEU A 347 5.65 3.23 6.78
CA LEU A 347 4.81 2.05 6.81
C LEU A 347 3.54 2.23 5.96
N ASN A 348 2.97 1.13 5.50
CA ASN A 348 1.68 1.12 4.81
C ASN A 348 0.55 1.76 5.64
N ILE A 349 0.58 1.66 6.98
CA ILE A 349 -0.41 2.29 7.89
C ILE A 349 -0.29 3.82 7.97
N ASP A 350 0.82 4.39 7.51
CA ASP A 350 1.03 5.85 7.51
C ASP A 350 0.16 6.54 6.46
N ILE A 351 -0.27 5.79 5.44
CA ILE A 351 -0.98 6.34 4.30
C ILE A 351 -2.38 6.86 4.65
N SER A 352 -3.11 6.14 5.50
CA SER A 352 -4.47 6.53 5.90
C SER A 352 -4.48 7.86 6.65
N LYS A 353 -3.53 8.04 7.57
CA LYS A 353 -3.36 9.31 8.29
C LYS A 353 -3.01 10.44 7.32
N SER A 354 -2.08 10.18 6.39
CA SER A 354 -1.64 11.17 5.41
C SER A 354 -2.76 11.59 4.46
N ILE A 355 -3.58 10.63 3.99
CA ILE A 355 -4.76 10.90 3.15
C ILE A 355 -5.75 11.82 3.85
N LEU A 356 -6.06 11.56 5.13
CA LEU A 356 -6.96 12.43 5.91
C LEU A 356 -6.38 13.84 6.08
N GLU A 357 -5.08 13.95 6.35
CA GLU A 357 -4.42 15.25 6.47
C GLU A 357 -4.33 16.00 5.13
N PHE A 358 -4.15 15.32 3.98
CA PHE A 358 -4.25 15.94 2.65
C PHE A 358 -5.64 16.55 2.42
N ALA A 359 -6.67 15.90 2.95
CA ALA A 359 -8.04 16.39 2.92
C ALA A 359 -8.33 17.52 3.94
N GLY A 360 -7.33 17.95 4.72
CA GLY A 360 -7.49 18.94 5.80
C GLY A 360 -8.22 18.41 7.03
N LEU A 361 -8.26 17.08 7.22
CA LEU A 361 -8.94 16.43 8.33
C LEU A 361 -7.95 15.93 9.38
N GLN A 362 -8.38 15.89 10.62
CA GLN A 362 -7.64 15.23 11.68
C GLN A 362 -7.87 13.72 11.65
N ALA A 363 -6.78 12.95 11.65
CA ALA A 363 -6.88 11.51 11.77
C ALA A 363 -7.36 11.10 13.18
N PRO A 364 -8.08 9.98 13.30
CA PRO A 364 -8.45 9.42 14.60
C PRO A 364 -7.24 9.23 15.51
N LYS A 365 -7.41 9.51 16.82
CA LYS A 365 -6.30 9.43 17.82
C LYS A 365 -5.71 8.03 17.95
N ASN A 366 -6.49 7.02 17.66
CA ASN A 366 -6.09 5.60 17.67
C ASN A 366 -5.35 5.13 16.42
N TYR A 367 -5.20 5.98 15.37
CA TYR A 367 -4.34 5.65 14.24
C TYR A 367 -2.89 5.50 14.71
N GLN A 368 -2.24 4.43 14.30
CA GLN A 368 -0.88 4.05 14.72
C GLN A 368 0.19 4.48 13.71
N GLY A 369 -0.23 4.93 12.53
CA GLY A 369 0.63 5.52 11.51
C GLY A 369 1.10 6.93 11.87
N ILE A 370 2.17 7.38 11.21
CA ILE A 370 2.66 8.77 11.25
C ILE A 370 2.16 9.53 10.02
N SER A 371 2.23 10.85 10.06
CA SER A 371 2.00 11.70 8.88
C SER A 371 3.20 11.63 7.93
N LEU A 372 2.94 11.49 6.63
CA LEU A 372 3.94 11.60 5.57
C LEU A 372 4.07 13.04 5.03
N ASN A 373 3.15 13.95 5.35
CA ASN A 373 3.15 15.35 4.90
C ASN A 373 4.47 16.09 5.18
N PRO A 374 5.12 15.95 6.36
CA PRO A 374 6.38 16.61 6.60
C PRO A 374 7.48 16.22 5.61
N PHE A 375 7.48 14.97 5.09
CA PHE A 375 8.45 14.53 4.10
C PHE A 375 8.21 15.16 2.72
N LEU A 376 6.97 15.36 2.34
CA LEU A 376 6.64 16.05 1.08
C LEU A 376 7.11 17.51 1.11
N LEU A 377 6.94 18.17 2.26
CA LEU A 377 7.27 19.59 2.42
C LEU A 377 8.77 19.84 2.63
N LYS A 378 9.46 18.97 3.37
CA LYS A 378 10.84 19.20 3.85
C LYS A 378 11.86 18.14 3.35
N GLY A 379 11.39 17.10 2.64
CA GLY A 379 12.25 16.00 2.20
C GLY A 379 12.99 15.34 3.37
N ASN A 380 14.24 14.94 3.15
CA ASN A 380 15.10 14.34 4.18
C ASN A 380 15.50 15.28 5.33
N LYS A 381 15.14 16.58 5.27
CA LYS A 381 15.27 17.49 6.42
C LYS A 381 14.21 17.26 7.50
N THR A 382 13.22 16.43 7.23
CA THR A 382 12.24 16.00 8.23
C THR A 382 12.94 15.16 9.32
N PRO A 383 12.76 15.47 10.61
CA PRO A 383 13.31 14.66 11.69
C PRO A 383 12.83 13.20 11.59
N LEU A 384 13.68 12.25 12.01
CA LEU A 384 13.28 10.86 12.08
C LEU A 384 12.13 10.69 13.08
N LEU A 385 10.95 10.39 12.54
CA LEU A 385 9.73 10.21 13.33
C LEU A 385 9.65 8.79 13.94
N ARG A 386 10.51 7.88 13.46
CA ARG A 386 10.48 6.45 13.81
C ARG A 386 11.90 5.88 13.76
N LYS A 387 12.31 5.19 14.83
CA LYS A 387 13.63 4.54 14.94
C LYS A 387 13.59 3.05 14.66
N ASP A 388 12.44 2.44 14.89
CA ASP A 388 12.17 1.02 14.68
C ASP A 388 10.74 0.81 14.15
N ILE A 389 10.52 -0.32 13.51
CA ILE A 389 9.20 -0.77 13.04
C ILE A 389 8.93 -2.18 13.52
N LEU A 390 7.70 -2.43 13.98
CA LEU A 390 7.18 -3.77 14.18
C LEU A 390 6.74 -4.35 12.83
N ILE A 391 7.11 -5.59 12.57
CA ILE A 391 6.67 -6.36 11.41
C ILE A 391 6.11 -7.66 11.95
N GLU A 392 4.97 -8.09 11.45
CA GLU A 392 4.28 -9.26 11.96
C GLU A 392 3.49 -10.01 10.89
N HIS A 393 3.33 -11.29 11.07
CA HIS A 393 2.44 -12.16 10.33
C HIS A 393 1.78 -13.09 11.33
N LEU A 394 0.54 -12.83 11.69
CA LEU A 394 -0.10 -13.48 12.82
C LEU A 394 -1.03 -14.63 12.41
N TRP A 395 -1.30 -14.78 11.11
CA TRP A 395 -2.14 -15.88 10.61
C TRP A 395 -1.53 -17.24 10.96
N LYS A 396 -2.37 -18.13 11.51
CA LYS A 396 -1.96 -19.46 11.95
C LYS A 396 -2.29 -20.48 10.86
N LEU A 397 -1.35 -20.71 9.98
CA LEU A 397 -1.41 -21.77 8.97
C LEU A 397 -0.11 -22.59 9.05
N PRO A 398 -0.18 -23.93 9.17
CA PRO A 398 1.02 -24.78 9.31
C PRO A 398 2.06 -24.60 8.20
N GLU A 399 1.59 -24.41 6.96
CA GLU A 399 2.41 -24.25 5.77
C GLU A 399 3.01 -22.83 5.62
N ILE A 400 2.61 -21.90 6.47
CA ILE A 400 3.11 -20.52 6.51
C ILE A 400 3.44 -20.15 7.95
N PRO A 401 4.71 -20.19 8.35
CA PRO A 401 5.07 -19.95 9.77
C PRO A 401 4.73 -18.52 10.18
N SER A 402 3.84 -18.36 11.16
CA SER A 402 3.58 -17.05 11.74
C SER A 402 4.83 -16.51 12.42
N SER A 403 5.09 -15.22 12.28
CA SER A 403 6.34 -14.57 12.71
C SER A 403 6.12 -13.14 13.17
N GLU A 404 7.07 -12.61 13.93
CA GLU A 404 7.09 -11.23 14.39
C GLU A 404 8.52 -10.74 14.54
N GLY A 405 8.77 -9.47 14.27
CA GLY A 405 10.12 -8.92 14.31
C GLY A 405 10.16 -7.40 14.47
N ILE A 406 11.38 -6.93 14.73
CA ILE A 406 11.74 -5.51 14.76
C ILE A 406 12.77 -5.23 13.68
N ARG A 407 12.53 -4.17 12.92
CA ARG A 407 13.48 -3.63 11.95
C ARG A 407 13.84 -2.19 12.35
N THR A 408 15.13 -1.90 12.38
CA THR A 408 15.71 -0.56 12.47
C THR A 408 16.38 -0.19 11.14
N ALA A 409 17.00 0.96 11.02
CA ALA A 409 17.79 1.30 9.84
C ALA A 409 18.93 0.31 9.58
N ARG A 410 19.56 -0.22 10.65
CA ARG A 410 20.72 -1.13 10.56
C ARG A 410 20.36 -2.58 10.85
N TRP A 411 19.50 -2.86 11.82
CA TRP A 411 19.30 -4.21 12.34
C TRP A 411 17.89 -4.71 12.02
N LYS A 412 17.80 -5.99 11.66
CA LYS A 412 16.53 -6.71 11.60
C LYS A 412 16.65 -7.95 12.47
N TYR A 413 15.70 -8.10 13.41
CA TYR A 413 15.53 -9.28 14.24
C TYR A 413 14.11 -9.79 14.08
N PHE A 414 13.93 -11.09 13.87
CA PHE A 414 12.62 -11.73 13.89
C PHE A 414 12.67 -13.13 14.43
N ARG A 415 11.50 -13.64 14.83
CA ARG A 415 11.30 -14.99 15.32
C ARG A 415 10.00 -15.57 14.78
N TYR A 416 9.96 -16.88 14.70
CA TYR A 416 8.75 -17.63 14.40
C TYR A 416 7.98 -17.89 15.70
N ARG A 417 6.63 -17.81 15.65
CA ARG A 417 5.82 -17.81 16.88
C ARG A 417 5.33 -19.19 17.30
N LEU A 418 5.03 -20.07 16.35
CA LEU A 418 4.34 -21.34 16.60
C LEU A 418 5.20 -22.56 16.26
N ILE A 419 6.44 -22.36 15.85
CA ILE A 419 7.39 -23.42 15.50
C ILE A 419 8.70 -23.24 16.26
N LYS A 420 9.43 -24.33 16.45
CA LYS A 420 10.78 -24.30 17.02
C LYS A 420 11.81 -24.09 15.90
N ALA A 421 11.87 -22.90 15.36
CA ALA A 421 12.90 -22.53 14.41
C ALA A 421 13.90 -21.55 15.04
N PRO A 422 15.14 -21.49 14.53
CA PRO A 422 16.12 -20.51 14.96
C PRO A 422 15.58 -19.07 14.80
N GLU A 423 15.91 -18.21 15.75
CA GLU A 423 15.71 -16.77 15.58
C GLU A 423 16.64 -16.25 14.49
N GLU A 424 16.30 -15.11 13.90
CA GLU A 424 17.09 -14.52 12.83
C GLU A 424 17.49 -13.08 13.17
N LEU A 425 18.76 -12.75 12.94
CA LEU A 425 19.34 -11.41 13.12
C LEU A 425 20.19 -11.05 11.91
N TYR A 426 19.95 -9.88 11.32
CA TYR A 426 20.71 -9.37 10.18
C TYR A 426 21.25 -7.95 10.42
N ASP A 427 22.50 -7.69 9.99
CA ASP A 427 23.07 -6.35 9.92
C ASP A 427 22.87 -5.76 8.53
N LEU A 428 21.74 -5.09 8.30
CA LEU A 428 21.31 -4.57 7.00
C LEU A 428 22.27 -3.50 6.43
N GLN A 429 23.15 -2.93 7.24
CA GLN A 429 24.16 -1.99 6.76
C GLN A 429 25.30 -2.71 6.04
N ASN A 430 25.70 -3.88 6.52
CA ASN A 430 26.79 -4.67 5.97
C ASN A 430 26.29 -5.84 5.10
N ASP A 431 25.04 -6.27 5.32
CA ASP A 431 24.39 -7.37 4.63
C ASP A 431 22.93 -6.97 4.27
N PRO A 432 22.74 -6.06 3.30
CA PRO A 432 21.40 -5.58 2.91
C PRO A 432 20.53 -6.65 2.25
N LEU A 433 21.12 -7.78 1.85
CA LEU A 433 20.42 -8.92 1.25
C LEU A 433 20.08 -10.02 2.27
N GLU A 434 20.41 -9.82 3.57
CA GLU A 434 20.04 -10.75 4.65
C GLU A 434 20.60 -12.17 4.43
N THR A 435 21.88 -12.27 4.05
CA THR A 435 22.52 -13.54 3.65
C THR A 435 23.14 -14.28 4.82
N VAL A 436 23.48 -13.60 5.94
CA VAL A 436 24.16 -14.17 7.08
C VAL A 436 23.35 -13.96 8.36
N ASN A 437 22.73 -15.04 8.86
CA ASN A 437 22.04 -15.00 10.14
C ASN A 437 23.03 -14.94 11.30
N LEU A 438 23.06 -13.83 12.03
CA LEU A 438 23.95 -13.54 13.15
C LEU A 438 23.37 -14.00 14.51
N ALA A 439 22.17 -14.55 14.57
CA ALA A 439 21.48 -14.86 15.83
C ALA A 439 22.21 -15.92 16.69
N GLY A 440 22.97 -16.84 16.08
CA GLY A 440 23.77 -17.84 16.76
C GLY A 440 25.14 -17.37 17.25
N ASP A 441 25.58 -16.17 16.91
CA ASP A 441 26.90 -15.64 17.24
C ASP A 441 26.83 -14.87 18.56
N ALA A 442 27.59 -15.36 19.57
CA ALA A 442 27.63 -14.78 20.91
C ALA A 442 28.06 -13.29 20.93
N ARG A 443 28.80 -12.83 19.94
CA ARG A 443 29.22 -11.42 19.80
C ARG A 443 28.04 -10.47 19.68
N TYR A 444 26.91 -10.93 19.17
CA TYR A 444 25.68 -10.15 18.96
C TYR A 444 24.64 -10.33 20.07
N SER A 445 24.91 -11.06 21.13
CA SER A 445 23.97 -11.34 22.24
C SER A 445 23.34 -10.08 22.83
N LYS A 446 24.13 -9.03 23.02
CA LYS A 446 23.66 -7.73 23.53
C LYS A 446 22.67 -7.07 22.55
N GLN A 447 22.96 -7.13 21.26
CA GLN A 447 22.14 -6.58 20.20
C GLN A 447 20.79 -7.32 20.11
N ILE A 448 20.83 -8.65 20.14
CA ILE A 448 19.62 -9.49 20.13
C ILE A 448 18.74 -9.17 21.34
N ASN A 449 19.29 -9.10 22.54
CA ASN A 449 18.54 -8.81 23.76
C ASN A 449 17.87 -7.42 23.71
N MET A 450 18.54 -6.43 23.13
CA MET A 450 17.97 -5.11 22.92
C MET A 450 16.77 -5.16 21.95
N LEU A 451 16.90 -5.84 20.82
CA LEU A 451 15.84 -5.95 19.82
C LEU A 451 14.66 -6.79 20.34
N LYS A 452 14.91 -7.85 21.10
CA LYS A 452 13.85 -8.62 21.81
C LYS A 452 13.06 -7.74 22.77
N LYS A 453 13.73 -6.87 23.51
CA LYS A 453 13.05 -5.92 24.41
C LYS A 453 12.21 -4.92 23.63
N GLN A 454 12.71 -4.39 22.51
CA GLN A 454 11.97 -3.50 21.64
C GLN A 454 10.75 -4.20 21.04
N LEU A 455 10.91 -5.43 20.52
CA LEU A 455 9.81 -6.25 19.99
C LEU A 455 8.72 -6.44 21.05
N LYS A 456 9.09 -6.82 22.28
CA LYS A 456 8.15 -7.00 23.38
C LYS A 456 7.36 -5.72 23.65
N VAL A 457 8.05 -4.57 23.79
CA VAL A 457 7.40 -3.28 24.06
C VAL A 457 6.42 -2.89 22.95
N ARG A 458 6.81 -3.05 21.67
CA ARG A 458 5.93 -2.73 20.54
C ARG A 458 4.73 -3.67 20.46
N SER A 459 4.96 -4.97 20.65
CA SER A 459 3.90 -5.98 20.63
C SER A 459 2.88 -5.78 21.74
N GLU A 460 3.33 -5.53 22.97
CA GLU A 460 2.46 -5.27 24.11
C GLU A 460 1.65 -3.98 23.90
N ARG A 461 2.29 -2.90 23.44
CA ARG A 461 1.63 -1.64 23.14
C ARG A 461 0.47 -1.84 22.17
N TYR A 462 0.74 -2.36 20.99
CA TYR A 462 -0.30 -2.47 19.95
C TYR A 462 -1.35 -3.54 20.27
N SER A 463 -1.03 -4.53 21.10
CA SER A 463 -2.01 -5.47 21.62
C SER A 463 -2.95 -4.83 22.65
N SER A 464 -2.48 -3.86 23.42
CA SER A 464 -3.31 -3.13 24.41
C SER A 464 -4.20 -2.04 23.80
N GLU A 465 -3.94 -1.64 22.56
CA GLU A 465 -4.70 -0.61 21.84
C GLU A 465 -5.93 -1.16 21.09
N LYS A 466 -6.35 -2.40 21.34
CA LYS A 466 -7.56 -3.01 20.77
C LYS A 466 -8.81 -2.25 21.19
N LEU A 467 -9.72 -2.01 20.23
CA LEU A 467 -10.98 -1.32 20.48
C LEU A 467 -12.07 -2.27 21.02
N VAL A 468 -11.96 -3.53 20.67
CA VAL A 468 -12.91 -4.59 21.03
C VAL A 468 -12.15 -5.88 21.37
N PRO A 469 -12.74 -6.78 22.18
CA PRO A 469 -12.16 -8.09 22.45
C PRO A 469 -11.93 -8.89 21.16
N GLU A 470 -10.93 -9.78 21.16
CA GLU A 470 -10.76 -10.73 20.07
C GLU A 470 -11.95 -11.67 19.97
N GLU A 471 -12.44 -11.88 18.74
CA GLU A 471 -13.33 -12.99 18.47
C GLU A 471 -12.55 -14.31 18.59
N PRO A 472 -13.17 -15.37 19.15
CA PRO A 472 -12.52 -16.68 19.23
C PRO A 472 -12.15 -17.17 17.82
N GLU A 473 -10.91 -17.64 17.67
CA GLU A 473 -10.42 -18.20 16.40
C GLU A 473 -11.27 -19.41 15.99
N ILE A 474 -11.80 -19.36 14.78
CA ILE A 474 -12.41 -20.54 14.14
C ILE A 474 -11.25 -21.35 13.54
N THR A 475 -10.83 -22.38 14.28
CA THR A 475 -9.66 -23.22 13.96
C THR A 475 -9.84 -24.19 12.79
N ASN A 476 -10.99 -24.23 12.12
CA ASN A 476 -11.28 -25.20 11.07
C ASN A 476 -11.37 -24.52 9.69
N MET A 477 -10.22 -24.30 9.02
CA MET A 477 -10.17 -24.15 7.58
C MET A 477 -9.48 -25.37 6.95
N LYS A 478 -10.23 -26.17 6.23
CA LYS A 478 -9.68 -27.05 5.18
C LYS A 478 -9.65 -26.23 3.88
N PHE A 479 -8.49 -26.09 3.26
CA PHE A 479 -8.28 -25.50 1.93
C PHE A 479 -8.45 -26.57 0.85
#